data_3171dccd189f986c2c7a9d526cca8988
#
_entry.id   3171dccd189f986c2c7a9d526cca8988
#
_cell.length_a   1.000
_cell.length_b   1.000
_cell.length_c   1.000
_cell.angle_alpha   90.00
_cell.angle_beta   90.00
_cell.angle_gamma   90.00
#
_symmetry.space_group_name_H-M   'P 1'
#
loop_
_entity.id
_entity.type
_entity.pdbx_description
1 polymer ?
#
loop_
_entity_poly.entity_id
_entity_poly.type
_entity_poly.pdbx_seq_one_letter_code
_entity_poly.pdbx_strand_id
1 'polypeptide(L)'
;LIVYMRTAGKEAGSQCMTAFLVEKGMKGFGTAQKLDKLGMRGSNTCELVFVDCEVPEENVLGGLNRGVNVLMSGLDYERAVLSGGPLGIMSACMDVV
;
A
#
# COMPACT_ATOMS: atom_id res chain seq x y z
N LEU A 1 -0.58 -8.94 0.41
CA LEU A 1 -0.74 -7.48 0.33
C LEU A 1 -1.15 -6.93 1.69
N ILE A 2 -0.69 -5.71 2.00
CA ILE A 2 -1.25 -4.93 3.12
C ILE A 2 -2.30 -4.00 2.53
N VAL A 3 -3.54 -4.12 3.02
CA VAL A 3 -4.69 -3.35 2.54
C VAL A 3 -5.24 -2.53 3.68
N TYR A 4 -5.40 -1.24 3.46
CA TYR A 4 -5.96 -0.30 4.43
C TYR A 4 -7.42 -0.06 4.11
N MET A 5 -8.31 -0.44 5.02
CA MET A 5 -9.75 -0.33 4.84
C MET A 5 -10.37 0.50 5.95
N ARG A 6 -11.44 1.19 5.61
CA ARG A 6 -12.21 1.93 6.60
C ARG A 6 -13.08 0.97 7.41
N THR A 7 -12.87 0.96 8.73
CA THR A 7 -13.58 0.09 9.69
C THR A 7 -14.40 0.87 10.71
N ALA A 8 -14.29 2.20 10.72
CA ALA A 8 -15.10 3.07 11.56
C ALA A 8 -15.61 4.28 10.77
N GLY A 9 -16.55 5.02 11.33
CA GLY A 9 -17.13 6.22 10.72
C GLY A 9 -16.10 7.33 10.51
N LYS A 10 -16.42 8.30 9.65
CA LYS A 10 -15.54 9.44 9.35
C LYS A 10 -15.22 10.31 10.57
N GLU A 11 -16.13 10.32 11.54
CA GLU A 11 -16.00 11.03 12.82
C GLU A 11 -14.85 10.51 13.68
N ALA A 12 -14.39 9.28 13.45
CA ALA A 12 -13.26 8.69 14.16
C ALA A 12 -11.88 9.26 13.73
N GLY A 13 -11.84 10.15 12.73
CA GLY A 13 -10.60 10.76 12.26
C GLY A 13 -9.56 9.75 11.81
N SER A 14 -8.34 9.80 12.37
CA SER A 14 -7.26 8.85 12.05
C SER A 14 -7.52 7.42 12.55
N GLN A 15 -8.46 7.23 13.47
CA GLN A 15 -8.85 5.91 14.01
C GLN A 15 -9.98 5.26 13.21
N CYS A 16 -10.16 5.63 11.96
CA CYS A 16 -11.21 5.06 11.11
C CYS A 16 -10.72 3.94 10.18
N MET A 17 -9.45 3.61 10.21
CA MET A 17 -8.84 2.65 9.29
C MET A 17 -8.13 1.52 10.01
N THR A 18 -8.22 0.32 9.43
CA THR A 18 -7.49 -0.87 9.86
C THR A 18 -6.64 -1.39 8.70
N ALA A 19 -5.46 -1.87 9.00
CA ALA A 19 -4.59 -2.56 8.06
C ALA A 19 -4.83 -4.07 8.14
N PHE A 20 -4.99 -4.71 6.97
CA PHE A 20 -5.23 -6.14 6.84
C PHE A 20 -4.17 -6.79 5.97
N LEU A 21 -3.75 -7.99 6.34
CA LEU A 21 -2.97 -8.87 5.47
C LEU A 21 -3.92 -9.65 4.57
N VAL A 22 -3.93 -9.33 3.29
CA VAL A 22 -4.76 -10.03 2.29
C VAL A 22 -3.87 -10.91 1.43
N GLU A 23 -4.18 -12.20 1.39
CA GLU A 23 -3.43 -13.20 0.65
C GLU A 23 -4.03 -13.43 -0.73
N LYS A 24 -3.15 -13.79 -1.66
CA LYS A 24 -3.59 -14.19 -3.00
C LYS A 24 -4.40 -15.48 -2.90
N GLY A 25 -5.58 -15.46 -3.51
CA GLY A 25 -6.50 -16.61 -3.53
C GLY A 25 -7.58 -16.57 -2.45
N MET A 26 -7.61 -15.56 -1.59
CA MET A 26 -8.75 -15.35 -0.71
C MET A 26 -10.03 -15.19 -1.55
N LYS A 27 -11.11 -15.85 -1.11
CA LYS A 27 -12.42 -15.76 -1.79
C LYS A 27 -12.90 -14.31 -1.80
N GLY A 28 -13.34 -13.86 -2.96
CA GLY A 28 -13.83 -12.48 -3.12
C GLY A 28 -12.74 -11.44 -3.34
N PHE A 29 -11.46 -11.80 -3.28
CA PHE A 29 -10.36 -10.92 -3.62
C PHE A 29 -9.86 -11.18 -5.05
N GLY A 30 -9.71 -10.15 -5.83
CA GLY A 30 -9.20 -10.21 -7.19
C GLY A 30 -8.49 -8.93 -7.62
N THR A 31 -7.90 -8.99 -8.79
CA THR A 31 -7.30 -7.84 -9.45
C THR A 31 -8.06 -7.57 -10.75
N ALA A 32 -8.29 -6.30 -11.03
CA ALA A 32 -8.89 -5.85 -12.29
C ALA A 32 -7.81 -5.32 -13.25
N GLN A 33 -8.04 -4.19 -13.85
CA GLN A 33 -7.19 -3.62 -14.88
C GLN A 33 -5.75 -3.39 -14.39
N LYS A 34 -4.78 -3.92 -15.14
CA LYS A 34 -3.37 -3.57 -14.99
C LYS A 34 -3.15 -2.18 -15.61
N LEU A 35 -2.55 -1.28 -14.83
CA LEU A 35 -2.28 0.08 -15.28
C LEU A 35 -1.01 0.12 -16.17
N ASP A 36 -1.12 0.77 -17.32
CA ASP A 36 0.02 1.11 -18.16
C ASP A 36 0.61 2.44 -17.68
N LYS A 37 1.82 2.39 -17.14
CA LYS A 37 2.47 3.56 -16.51
C LYS A 37 3.51 4.16 -17.43
N LEU A 38 3.73 5.47 -17.32
CA LEU A 38 4.77 6.19 -18.06
C LEU A 38 6.19 5.72 -17.68
N GLY A 39 6.41 5.42 -16.40
CA GLY A 39 7.67 4.90 -15.87
C GLY A 39 7.45 3.74 -14.88
N MET A 40 8.54 3.22 -14.32
CA MET A 40 8.52 2.09 -13.36
C MET A 40 7.73 0.89 -13.86
N ARG A 41 7.82 0.58 -15.16
CA ARG A 41 7.02 -0.45 -15.84
C ARG A 41 7.36 -1.88 -15.40
N GLY A 42 8.52 -2.06 -14.77
CA GLY A 42 8.92 -3.33 -14.13
C GLY A 42 8.15 -3.65 -12.84
N SER A 43 7.53 -2.64 -12.22
CA SER A 43 6.65 -2.79 -11.05
C SER A 43 5.20 -2.84 -11.50
N ASN A 44 4.49 -3.91 -11.17
CA ASN A 44 3.07 -4.06 -11.52
C ASN A 44 2.21 -3.16 -10.63
N THR A 45 1.29 -2.45 -11.28
CA THR A 45 0.24 -1.66 -10.62
C THR A 45 -1.10 -2.04 -11.23
N CYS A 46 -2.08 -2.34 -10.40
CA CYS A 46 -3.41 -2.74 -10.84
C CYS A 46 -4.47 -2.29 -9.82
N GLU A 47 -5.71 -2.34 -10.23
CA GLU A 47 -6.84 -2.19 -9.32
C GLU A 47 -7.05 -3.47 -8.52
N LEU A 48 -7.40 -3.31 -7.26
CA LEU A 48 -7.81 -4.40 -6.38
C LEU A 48 -9.32 -4.39 -6.25
N VAL A 49 -9.92 -5.56 -6.37
CA VAL A 49 -11.38 -5.74 -6.29
C VAL A 49 -11.69 -6.67 -5.14
N PHE A 50 -12.63 -6.26 -4.31
CA PHE A 50 -13.12 -7.01 -3.17
C PHE A 50 -14.65 -7.15 -3.30
N VAL A 51 -15.14 -8.38 -3.32
CA VAL A 51 -16.57 -8.72 -3.36
C VAL A 51 -16.82 -9.78 -2.31
N ASP A 52 -17.48 -9.41 -1.23
CA ASP A 52 -17.77 -10.31 -0.10
C ASP A 52 -16.52 -11.09 0.36
N CYS A 53 -15.39 -10.38 0.45
CA CYS A 53 -14.12 -10.95 0.87
C CYS A 53 -14.03 -10.97 2.39
N GLU A 54 -14.08 -12.18 2.96
CA GLU A 54 -13.90 -12.38 4.39
C GLU A 54 -12.41 -12.48 4.71
N VAL A 55 -11.93 -11.61 5.61
CA VAL A 55 -10.55 -11.61 6.06
C VAL A 55 -10.54 -12.05 7.54
N PRO A 56 -9.78 -13.09 7.90
CA PRO A 56 -9.67 -13.56 9.28
C PRO A 56 -9.18 -12.47 10.24
N GLU A 57 -9.63 -12.51 11.48
CA GLU A 57 -9.23 -11.53 12.51
C GLU A 57 -7.71 -11.56 12.77
N GLU A 58 -7.09 -12.71 12.66
CA GLU A 58 -5.64 -12.90 12.79
C GLU A 58 -4.83 -12.15 11.71
N ASN A 59 -5.46 -11.78 10.61
CA ASN A 59 -4.86 -10.99 9.54
C ASN A 59 -4.94 -9.47 9.78
N VAL A 60 -5.47 -9.04 10.91
CA VAL A 60 -5.44 -7.63 11.31
C VAL A 60 -4.03 -7.25 11.75
N LEU A 61 -3.44 -6.28 11.07
CA LEU A 61 -2.10 -5.81 11.36
C LEU A 61 -2.14 -4.60 12.31
N GLY A 62 -1.44 -4.70 13.45
CA GLY A 62 -1.27 -3.60 14.39
C GLY A 62 -2.52 -3.23 15.22
N GLY A 63 -3.61 -3.98 15.07
CA GLY A 63 -4.86 -3.81 15.80
C GLY A 63 -5.95 -3.03 15.07
N LEU A 64 -7.18 -3.22 15.50
CA LEU A 64 -8.36 -2.58 14.93
C LEU A 64 -8.28 -1.05 15.03
N ASN A 65 -8.64 -0.35 13.95
CA ASN A 65 -8.62 1.10 13.85
C ASN A 65 -7.23 1.76 14.05
N ARG A 66 -6.15 0.99 13.91
CA ARG A 66 -4.76 1.45 14.01
C ARG A 66 -4.01 1.44 12.66
N GLY A 67 -4.71 1.30 11.56
CA GLY A 67 -4.10 1.24 10.23
C GLY A 67 -3.24 2.45 9.89
N VAL A 68 -3.61 3.65 10.33
CA VAL A 68 -2.80 4.87 10.13
C VAL A 68 -1.44 4.76 10.83
N ASN A 69 -1.40 4.20 12.04
CA ASN A 69 -0.14 4.00 12.77
C ASN A 69 0.77 3.00 12.04
N VAL A 70 0.19 1.92 11.51
CA VAL A 70 0.91 0.94 10.69
C VAL A 70 1.49 1.60 9.44
N LEU A 71 0.69 2.40 8.73
CA LEU A 71 1.14 3.13 7.56
C LEU A 71 2.30 4.09 7.89
N MET A 72 2.15 4.89 8.92
CA MET A 72 3.16 5.88 9.32
C MET A 72 4.47 5.24 9.75
N SER A 73 4.45 4.10 10.44
CA SER A 73 5.67 3.38 10.81
C SER A 73 6.50 2.92 9.61
N GLY A 74 5.87 2.63 8.47
CA GLY A 74 6.55 2.27 7.22
C GLY A 74 7.05 3.47 6.43
N LEU A 75 6.27 4.56 6.41
CA LEU A 75 6.55 5.73 5.56
C LEU A 75 7.88 6.41 5.85
N ASP A 76 8.33 6.43 7.10
CA ASP A 76 9.61 7.06 7.46
C ASP A 76 10.79 6.32 6.81
N TYR A 77 10.75 4.99 6.82
CA TYR A 77 11.74 4.15 6.14
C TYR A 77 11.63 4.27 4.62
N GLU A 78 10.42 4.24 4.09
CA GLU A 78 10.19 4.38 2.65
C GLU A 78 10.73 5.70 2.11
N ARG A 79 10.46 6.81 2.76
CA ARG A 79 10.95 8.14 2.36
C ARG A 79 12.47 8.20 2.33
N ALA A 80 13.13 7.61 3.32
CA ALA A 80 14.60 7.56 3.37
C ALA A 80 15.16 6.70 2.24
N VAL A 81 14.66 5.48 2.06
CA VAL A 81 15.18 4.52 1.07
C VAL A 81 14.85 4.95 -0.36
N LEU A 82 13.63 5.40 -0.62
CA LEU A 82 13.20 5.83 -1.96
C LEU A 82 13.93 7.07 -2.46
N SER A 83 14.51 7.89 -1.58
CA SER A 83 15.33 9.04 -1.99
C SER A 83 16.58 8.64 -2.78
N GLY A 84 17.07 7.41 -2.62
CA GLY A 84 18.21 6.89 -3.36
C GLY A 84 17.98 6.80 -4.87
N GLY A 85 16.75 6.55 -5.32
CA GLY A 85 16.40 6.52 -6.74
C GLY A 85 16.62 7.88 -7.44
N PRO A 86 15.93 8.94 -6.99
CA PRO A 86 16.14 10.30 -7.51
C PRO A 86 17.61 10.77 -7.42
N LEU A 87 18.30 10.44 -6.34
CA LEU A 87 19.72 10.79 -6.19
C LEU A 87 20.57 10.12 -7.27
N GLY A 88 20.34 8.84 -7.56
CA GLY A 88 21.02 8.12 -8.63
C GLY A 88 20.73 8.72 -10.01
N ILE A 89 19.48 9.13 -10.27
CA ILE A 89 19.10 9.81 -11.52
C ILE A 89 19.81 11.16 -11.65
N MET A 90 19.84 11.96 -10.58
CA MET A 90 20.56 13.23 -10.58
C MET A 90 22.07 13.05 -10.86
N SER A 91 22.69 12.04 -10.23
CA SER A 91 24.09 11.70 -10.49
C SER A 91 24.32 11.33 -11.94
N ALA A 92 23.49 10.45 -12.50
CA ALA A 92 23.61 10.05 -13.91
C ALA A 92 23.42 11.23 -14.89
N CYS A 93 22.54 12.17 -14.56
CA CYS A 93 22.41 13.39 -15.37
C CYS A 93 23.67 14.25 -15.33
N MET A 94 24.31 14.36 -14.17
CA MET A 94 25.57 15.11 -14.05
C MET A 94 26.73 14.47 -14.83
N ASP A 95 26.71 13.14 -14.96
CA ASP A 95 27.75 12.42 -15.74
C ASP A 95 27.63 12.66 -17.27
N VAL A 96 26.47 13.11 -17.72
CA VAL A 96 26.20 13.35 -19.16
C VAL A 96 26.41 14.81 -19.56
N VAL A 97 26.36 15.75 -18.63
CA VAL A 97 26.51 17.20 -18.85
C VAL A 97 27.98 17.62 -18.73
#